data_60e9c5e5d851e7d39c86773f11126bb2
#
_entry.id   60e9c5e5d851e7d39c86773f11126bb2
#
_cell.length_a   1.000
_cell.length_b   1.000
_cell.length_c   1.000
_cell.angle_alpha   90.00
_cell.angle_beta   90.00
_cell.angle_gamma   90.00
#
_symmetry.space_group_name_H-M   'P 1'
#
loop_
_entity.id
_entity.type
_entity.pdbx_description
1 polymer ?
#
loop_
_entity_poly.entity_id
_entity_poly.type
_entity_poly.pdbx_seq_one_letter_code
_entity_poly.pdbx_strand_id
1 'polypeptide(L)'
;MPVGEELRYKWQAWIKAGCLASEMESAALFIVAQALRVRAGTVLTAVWNQERARAGLPNPETHDSSDAIRTAIEAIRILIHAGS
;
A
#
# COMPACT_ATOMS: atom_id res chain seq x y z
N MET A 1 -21.73 -8.49 15.68
CA MET A 1 -21.05 -7.33 16.28
C MET A 1 -21.01 -6.19 15.29
N PRO A 2 -21.59 -5.04 15.62
CA PRO A 2 -21.69 -3.95 14.66
C PRO A 2 -20.36 -3.49 14.09
N VAL A 3 -19.31 -3.39 14.92
CA VAL A 3 -18.01 -2.93 14.47
C VAL A 3 -17.39 -3.88 13.44
N GLY A 4 -17.48 -5.19 13.69
CA GLY A 4 -16.94 -6.18 12.76
C GLY A 4 -17.71 -6.18 11.44
N GLU A 5 -19.02 -6.05 11.48
CA GLU A 5 -19.84 -5.99 10.28
C GLU A 5 -19.61 -4.70 9.52
N GLU A 6 -19.46 -3.58 10.21
CA GLU A 6 -19.16 -2.29 9.60
C GLU A 6 -17.82 -2.33 8.87
N LEU A 7 -16.79 -2.88 9.50
CA LEU A 7 -15.48 -3.01 8.87
C LEU A 7 -15.52 -3.88 7.62
N ARG A 8 -16.26 -4.98 7.69
CA ARG A 8 -16.43 -5.87 6.53
C ARG A 8 -17.16 -5.16 5.40
N TYR A 9 -18.19 -4.41 5.72
CA TYR A 9 -18.94 -3.65 4.73
C TYR A 9 -18.06 -2.61 4.04
N LYS A 10 -17.28 -1.86 4.80
CA LYS A 10 -16.35 -0.87 4.25
C LYS A 10 -15.28 -1.52 3.39
N TRP A 11 -14.77 -2.66 3.82
CA TRP A 11 -13.77 -3.41 3.05
C TRP A 11 -14.32 -3.82 1.69
N GLN A 12 -15.53 -4.36 1.67
CA GLN A 12 -16.17 -4.75 0.42
C GLN A 12 -16.41 -3.54 -0.49
N ALA A 13 -16.76 -2.41 0.08
CA ALA A 13 -16.95 -1.19 -0.69
C ALA A 13 -15.63 -0.75 -1.36
N TRP A 14 -14.52 -0.82 -0.64
CA TRP A 14 -13.22 -0.47 -1.21
C TRP A 14 -12.81 -1.43 -2.33
N ILE A 15 -13.08 -2.71 -2.16
CA ILE A 15 -12.82 -3.70 -3.22
C ILE A 15 -13.61 -3.36 -4.48
N LYS A 16 -14.90 -3.06 -4.34
CA LYS A 16 -15.75 -2.68 -5.47
C LYS A 16 -15.30 -1.39 -6.12
N ALA A 17 -14.70 -0.49 -5.37
CA ALA A 17 -14.15 0.76 -5.88
C ALA A 17 -12.82 0.56 -6.62
N GLY A 18 -12.26 -0.64 -6.61
CA GLY A 18 -11.03 -0.95 -7.33
C GLY A 18 -9.75 -0.77 -6.54
N CYS A 19 -9.85 -0.69 -5.22
CA CYS A 19 -8.65 -0.60 -4.38
C CYS A 19 -7.85 -1.89 -4.45
N LEU A 20 -6.54 -1.78 -4.68
CA LEU A 20 -5.65 -2.92 -4.86
C LEU A 20 -4.95 -3.34 -3.58
N ALA A 21 -4.80 -2.42 -2.62
CA ALA A 21 -4.03 -2.68 -1.40
C ALA A 21 -4.52 -1.79 -0.27
N SER A 22 -4.13 -2.14 0.94
CA SER A 22 -4.42 -1.38 2.14
C SER A 22 -3.15 -1.26 2.97
N GLU A 23 -2.86 -0.06 3.48
CA GLU A 23 -1.72 0.20 4.34
C GLU A 23 -2.04 1.42 5.21
N MET A 24 -1.18 1.76 6.16
CA MET A 24 -1.59 2.68 7.22
C MET A 24 -0.74 3.96 7.32
N GLU A 25 0.31 4.13 6.52
CA GLU A 25 1.26 5.23 6.70
C GLU A 25 1.28 6.24 5.56
N SER A 26 0.91 5.84 4.35
CA SER A 26 1.07 6.70 3.17
C SER A 26 0.19 7.95 3.21
N ALA A 27 -0.98 7.88 3.83
CA ALA A 27 -1.86 9.05 3.93
C ALA A 27 -1.17 10.19 4.67
N ALA A 28 -0.56 9.90 5.82
CA ALA A 28 0.17 10.91 6.59
C ALA A 28 1.35 11.46 5.80
N LEU A 29 2.11 10.60 5.14
CA LEU A 29 3.24 11.01 4.31
C LEU A 29 2.79 11.98 3.21
N PHE A 30 1.72 11.64 2.49
CA PHE A 30 1.24 12.47 1.39
C PHE A 30 0.69 13.81 1.87
N ILE A 31 0.02 13.84 3.02
CA ILE A 31 -0.51 15.09 3.59
C ILE A 31 0.63 16.02 3.97
N VAL A 32 1.65 15.50 4.66
CA VAL A 32 2.82 16.31 5.06
C VAL A 32 3.58 16.79 3.83
N ALA A 33 3.80 15.92 2.85
CA ALA A 33 4.50 16.30 1.62
C ALA A 33 3.77 17.40 0.87
N GLN A 34 2.44 17.33 0.82
CA GLN A 34 1.61 18.37 0.19
C GLN A 34 1.79 19.71 0.91
N ALA A 35 1.75 19.70 2.26
CA ALA A 35 1.92 20.91 3.05
C ALA A 35 3.30 21.53 2.85
N LEU A 36 4.33 20.73 2.71
CA LEU A 36 5.71 21.18 2.50
C LEU A 36 6.03 21.43 1.03
N ARG A 37 5.11 21.12 0.12
CA ARG A 37 5.27 21.27 -1.33
C ARG A 37 6.46 20.48 -1.86
N VAL A 38 6.63 19.28 -1.36
CA VAL A 38 7.63 18.33 -1.86
C VAL A 38 6.93 17.14 -2.49
N ARG A 39 7.62 16.47 -3.40
CA ARG A 39 7.09 15.26 -4.03
C ARG A 39 7.27 14.08 -3.11
N ALA A 40 6.32 13.17 -3.13
CA ALA A 40 6.37 11.94 -2.35
C ALA A 40 5.74 10.81 -3.13
N GLY A 41 6.24 9.61 -2.86
CA GLY A 41 5.67 8.39 -3.40
C GLY A 41 5.88 7.26 -2.43
N THR A 42 5.29 6.12 -2.70
CA THR A 42 5.42 4.96 -1.83
C THR A 42 5.56 3.70 -2.65
N VAL A 43 6.31 2.74 -2.09
CA VAL A 43 6.42 1.39 -2.62
C VAL A 43 6.07 0.45 -1.47
N LEU A 44 5.26 -0.54 -1.75
CA LEU A 44 4.71 -1.40 -0.70
C LEU A 44 5.13 -2.85 -0.94
N THR A 45 5.35 -3.57 0.16
CA THR A 45 5.49 -5.03 0.12
C THR A 45 4.16 -5.63 0.52
N ALA A 46 3.64 -6.53 -0.30
CA ALA A 46 2.40 -7.24 0.02
C ALA A 46 2.72 -8.31 1.06
N VAL A 47 2.42 -8.00 2.32
CA VAL A 47 2.72 -8.89 3.45
C VAL A 47 1.70 -10.03 3.52
N TRP A 48 0.44 -9.74 3.29
CA TRP A 48 -0.64 -10.71 3.44
C TRP A 48 -1.83 -10.31 2.59
N ASN A 49 -2.60 -11.30 2.16
CA ASN A 49 -3.77 -11.05 1.32
C ASN A 49 -5.02 -11.55 2.04
N GLN A 50 -5.85 -10.62 2.51
CA GLN A 50 -7.05 -10.95 3.28
C GLN A 50 -8.09 -11.70 2.44
N GLU A 51 -8.20 -11.39 1.16
CA GLU A 51 -9.17 -12.05 0.31
C GLU A 51 -8.78 -13.50 0.05
N ARG A 52 -7.49 -13.78 -0.13
CA ARG A 52 -7.02 -15.17 -0.26
C ARG A 52 -7.26 -15.95 1.03
N ALA A 53 -7.02 -15.33 2.17
CA ALA A 53 -7.28 -15.97 3.47
C ALA A 53 -8.76 -16.28 3.63
N ARG A 54 -9.63 -15.36 3.28
CA ARG A 54 -11.07 -15.54 3.36
C ARG A 54 -11.55 -16.67 2.46
N ALA A 55 -10.94 -16.80 1.28
CA ALA A 55 -11.28 -17.86 0.32
C ALA A 55 -10.63 -19.21 0.62
N GLY A 56 -9.80 -19.29 1.67
CA GLY A 56 -9.09 -20.52 1.99
C GLY A 56 -7.95 -20.86 1.04
N LEU A 57 -7.47 -19.87 0.27
CA LEU A 57 -6.39 -20.08 -0.69
C LEU A 57 -5.02 -19.94 -0.04
N PRO A 58 -3.96 -20.51 -0.63
CA PRO A 58 -2.60 -20.29 -0.12
C PRO A 58 -2.30 -18.81 0.02
N ASN A 59 -1.78 -18.42 1.16
CA ASN A 59 -1.58 -17.01 1.50
C ASN A 59 -0.29 -16.88 2.33
N PRO A 60 0.88 -17.07 1.68
CA PRO A 60 2.14 -16.93 2.40
C PRO A 60 2.32 -15.50 2.88
N GLU A 61 2.71 -15.36 4.15
CA GLU A 61 3.03 -14.07 4.73
C GLU A 61 4.53 -13.82 4.55
N THR A 62 4.89 -12.62 4.15
CA THR A 62 6.30 -12.25 4.02
C THR A 62 6.53 -10.87 4.62
N HIS A 63 7.68 -10.73 5.28
CA HIS A 63 8.16 -9.45 5.80
C HIS A 63 9.48 -9.04 5.13
N ASP A 64 9.86 -9.73 4.05
CA ASP A 64 11.06 -9.41 3.29
C ASP A 64 10.73 -8.25 2.33
N SER A 65 11.30 -7.09 2.60
CA SER A 65 11.07 -5.87 1.83
C SER A 65 12.18 -5.58 0.81
N SER A 66 13.04 -6.56 0.52
CA SER A 66 14.18 -6.36 -0.38
C SER A 66 13.75 -5.85 -1.76
N ASP A 67 12.71 -6.43 -2.34
CA ASP A 67 12.23 -6.02 -3.66
C ASP A 67 11.64 -4.61 -3.64
N ALA A 68 10.90 -4.26 -2.60
CA ALA A 68 10.35 -2.92 -2.45
C ALA A 68 11.47 -1.89 -2.33
N ILE A 69 12.50 -2.20 -1.56
CA ILE A 69 13.66 -1.32 -1.39
C ILE A 69 14.37 -1.10 -2.72
N ARG A 70 14.62 -2.17 -3.48
CA ARG A 70 15.25 -2.05 -4.80
C ARG A 70 14.41 -1.21 -5.76
N THR A 71 13.11 -1.40 -5.75
CA THR A 71 12.18 -0.64 -6.59
C THR A 71 12.23 0.85 -6.23
N ALA A 72 12.24 1.17 -4.95
CA ALA A 72 12.31 2.56 -4.49
C ALA A 72 13.63 3.22 -4.87
N ILE A 73 14.73 2.51 -4.72
CA ILE A 73 16.07 3.02 -5.12
C ILE A 73 16.09 3.31 -6.62
N GLU A 74 15.58 2.39 -7.42
CA GLU A 74 15.55 2.57 -8.88
C GLU A 74 14.65 3.73 -9.29
N ALA A 75 13.52 3.90 -8.61
CA ALA A 75 12.62 5.02 -8.88
C ALA A 75 13.32 6.35 -8.63
N ILE A 76 14.07 6.45 -7.52
CA ILE A 76 14.83 7.66 -7.20
C ILE A 76 15.92 7.92 -8.23
N ARG A 77 16.62 6.87 -8.67
CA ARG A 77 17.63 7.01 -9.73
C ARG A 77 17.05 7.56 -11.03
N ILE A 78 15.88 7.07 -11.42
CA ILE A 78 15.20 7.55 -12.62
C ILE A 78 14.86 9.03 -12.47
N LEU A 79 14.36 9.46 -11.32
CA LEU A 79 14.04 10.87 -11.10
C LEU A 79 15.29 11.75 -11.13
N ILE A 80 16.39 11.31 -10.56
CA ILE A 80 17.64 12.05 -10.57
C ILE A 80 18.15 12.20 -11.99
N HIS A 81 18.15 11.14 -12.78
CA HIS A 81 18.61 11.17 -14.17
C HIS A 81 17.69 12.00 -15.06
N ALA A 82 16.42 12.13 -14.70
CA ALA A 82 15.50 12.99 -15.44
C ALA A 82 15.69 14.49 -15.13
N GLY A 83 16.59 14.83 -14.22
CA GLY A 83 16.85 16.21 -13.85
C GLY A 83 15.79 16.83 -12.99
N SER A 84 15.07 16.01 -12.25
CA SER A 84 13.93 16.47 -11.45
C SER A 84 14.27 16.67 -10.00
#